data_d48d2fc0536290ead955f8bb66b66f4f
#
_entry.id   d48d2fc0536290ead955f8bb66b66f4f
#
_cell.length_a   1.000
_cell.length_b   1.000
_cell.length_c   1.000
_cell.angle_alpha   90.00
_cell.angle_beta   90.00
_cell.angle_gamma   90.00
#
_symmetry.space_group_name_H-M   'P 1'
#
loop_
_entity.id
_entity.type
_entity.pdbx_description
1 polymer ?
#
loop_
_entity_poly.entity_id
_entity_poly.type
_entity_poly.pdbx_seq_one_letter_code
_entity_poly.pdbx_strand_id
1 'polypeptide(L)'
;ALLGLHDPRIDAFFTGLHAAYLQKTFPAAEVAVSFPRLRPLVSEFSGARTVADPLFVQLLCAFRLFCTSAGITISTRESSRFRGNILPLGVTRMSAGSSTAVGGRIGEATVGQFEIADTRSVAEVRDELVRLGYQPVMHDWNNKMYGERV
;
A
#
# COMPACT_ATOMS: atom_id res chain seq x y z
N ALA A 1 3.65 -3.58 -7.05
CA ALA A 1 3.73 -4.99 -7.49
C ALA A 1 2.95 -5.90 -6.53
N LEU A 2 2.29 -6.92 -7.04
CA LEU A 2 1.65 -7.96 -6.22
C LEU A 2 2.70 -9.02 -5.88
N LEU A 3 3.12 -9.06 -4.61
CA LEU A 3 4.15 -9.98 -4.14
C LEU A 3 3.58 -11.39 -3.90
N GLY A 4 4.29 -12.40 -4.39
CA GLY A 4 3.92 -13.80 -4.21
C GLY A 4 3.44 -14.52 -5.48
N LEU A 5 3.33 -13.84 -6.61
CA LEU A 5 3.11 -14.49 -7.91
C LEU A 5 4.39 -15.14 -8.43
N HIS A 6 5.52 -14.50 -8.25
CA HIS A 6 6.85 -14.96 -8.63
C HIS A 6 7.83 -14.75 -7.46
N ASP A 7 9.11 -14.59 -7.73
CA ASP A 7 10.10 -14.25 -6.69
C ASP A 7 9.88 -12.81 -6.20
N PRO A 8 9.51 -12.60 -4.92
CA PRO A 8 9.19 -11.28 -4.41
C PRO A 8 10.38 -10.32 -4.41
N ARG A 9 11.62 -10.82 -4.41
CA ARG A 9 12.83 -9.98 -4.51
C ARG A 9 12.98 -9.40 -5.90
N ILE A 10 12.74 -10.23 -6.93
CA ILE A 10 12.78 -9.81 -8.33
C ILE A 10 11.65 -8.80 -8.61
N ASP A 11 10.44 -9.08 -8.15
CA ASP A 11 9.29 -8.20 -8.32
C ASP A 11 9.54 -6.84 -7.65
N ALA A 12 10.07 -6.82 -6.43
CA ALA A 12 10.39 -5.59 -5.72
C ALA A 12 11.53 -4.82 -6.39
N PHE A 13 12.56 -5.52 -6.90
CA PHE A 13 13.68 -4.90 -7.62
C PHE A 13 13.20 -4.18 -8.90
N PHE A 14 12.43 -4.83 -9.74
CA PHE A 14 11.89 -4.19 -10.94
C PHE A 14 10.88 -3.08 -10.64
N THR A 15 10.13 -3.21 -9.56
CA THR A 15 9.27 -2.13 -9.08
C THR A 15 10.09 -0.90 -8.69
N GLY A 16 11.21 -1.09 -8.01
CA GLY A 16 12.14 -0.03 -7.65
C GLY A 16 12.73 0.66 -8.90
N LEU A 17 13.22 -0.13 -9.86
CA LEU A 17 13.76 0.42 -11.13
C LEU A 17 12.70 1.22 -11.89
N HIS A 18 11.47 0.71 -11.96
CA HIS A 18 10.38 1.40 -12.64
C HIS A 18 10.02 2.70 -11.92
N ALA A 19 9.93 2.69 -10.59
CA ALA A 19 9.68 3.91 -9.81
C ALA A 19 10.78 4.96 -10.03
N ALA A 20 12.04 4.56 -9.99
CA ALA A 20 13.18 5.45 -10.25
C ALA A 20 13.17 6.01 -11.68
N TYR A 21 12.83 5.19 -12.67
CA TYR A 21 12.64 5.62 -14.05
C TYR A 21 11.53 6.68 -14.17
N LEU A 22 10.38 6.44 -13.56
CA LEU A 22 9.26 7.39 -13.58
C LEU A 22 9.63 8.72 -12.92
N GLN A 23 10.27 8.69 -11.75
CA GLN A 23 10.73 9.91 -11.06
C GLN A 23 11.74 10.71 -11.90
N LYS A 24 12.64 10.02 -12.61
CA LYS A 24 13.62 10.67 -13.48
C LYS A 24 12.98 11.25 -14.75
N THR A 25 12.05 10.52 -15.35
CA THR A 25 11.45 10.91 -16.65
C THR A 25 10.35 11.98 -16.47
N PHE A 26 9.62 11.91 -15.35
CA PHE A 26 8.50 12.79 -15.05
C PHE A 26 8.68 13.44 -13.67
N PRO A 27 9.62 14.37 -13.50
CA PRO A 27 9.97 14.93 -12.19
C PRO A 27 8.82 15.71 -11.52
N ALA A 28 7.82 16.15 -12.29
CA ALA A 28 6.63 16.80 -11.76
C ALA A 28 5.54 15.82 -11.30
N ALA A 29 5.69 14.51 -11.59
CA ALA A 29 4.73 13.52 -11.19
C ALA A 29 5.07 12.95 -9.81
N GLU A 30 4.06 12.84 -8.95
CA GLU A 30 4.20 12.12 -7.69
C GLU A 30 4.14 10.61 -7.96
N VAL A 31 5.20 9.89 -7.59
CA VAL A 31 5.29 8.44 -7.72
C VAL A 31 5.02 7.79 -6.37
N ALA A 32 4.04 6.92 -6.32
CA ALA A 32 3.77 6.08 -5.14
C ALA A 32 3.69 4.62 -5.54
N VAL A 33 4.15 3.73 -4.67
CA VAL A 33 4.07 2.29 -4.87
C VAL A 33 3.30 1.60 -3.76
N SER A 34 2.73 0.45 -4.08
CA SER A 34 2.15 -0.46 -3.11
C SER A 34 2.69 -1.87 -3.35
N PHE A 35 2.95 -2.59 -2.26
CA PHE A 35 3.43 -3.97 -2.26
C PHE A 35 2.39 -4.91 -1.62
N PRO A 36 1.17 -5.04 -2.18
CA PRO A 36 0.21 -6.01 -1.63
C PRO A 36 0.78 -7.42 -1.77
N ARG A 37 0.64 -8.21 -0.70
CA ARG A 37 0.96 -9.64 -0.73
C ARG A 37 -0.22 -10.41 -1.30
N LEU A 38 0.08 -11.47 -2.05
CA LEU A 38 -0.94 -12.41 -2.48
C LEU A 38 -1.54 -13.07 -1.24
N ARG A 39 -2.86 -13.06 -1.15
CA ARG A 39 -3.64 -13.75 -0.12
C ARG A 39 -4.36 -14.92 -0.76
N PRO A 40 -4.68 -15.97 0.03
CA PRO A 40 -5.50 -17.05 -0.47
C PRO A 40 -6.75 -16.51 -1.18
N LEU A 41 -6.99 -16.99 -2.37
CA LEU A 41 -8.19 -16.71 -3.16
C LEU A 41 -9.17 -17.85 -2.97
N VAL A 42 -10.44 -17.59 -3.25
CA VAL A 42 -11.48 -18.64 -3.31
C VAL A 42 -11.17 -19.67 -4.40
N SER A 43 -10.42 -19.26 -5.44
CA SER A 43 -9.88 -20.16 -6.47
C SER A 43 -8.42 -20.51 -6.17
N GLU A 44 -8.07 -21.79 -6.21
CA GLU A 44 -6.71 -22.27 -6.02
C GLU A 44 -5.79 -21.75 -7.14
N PHE A 45 -4.85 -20.88 -6.79
CA PHE A 45 -3.74 -20.52 -7.65
C PHE A 45 -2.53 -21.40 -7.30
N SER A 46 -2.25 -22.39 -8.14
CA SER A 46 -1.09 -23.26 -7.99
C SER A 46 0.19 -22.49 -8.35
N GLY A 47 0.98 -22.12 -7.38
CA GLY A 47 2.23 -21.37 -7.58
C GLY A 47 2.39 -20.14 -6.70
N ALA A 48 1.39 -19.83 -5.88
CA ALA A 48 1.47 -18.77 -4.90
C ALA A 48 2.65 -18.99 -3.93
N ARG A 49 3.49 -17.98 -3.78
CA ARG A 49 4.60 -17.98 -2.80
C ARG A 49 4.22 -17.15 -1.59
N THR A 50 4.35 -17.72 -0.41
CA THR A 50 4.12 -16.96 0.83
C THR A 50 5.25 -15.96 1.03
N VAL A 51 4.90 -14.70 1.23
CA VAL A 51 5.83 -13.63 1.59
C VAL A 51 5.72 -13.38 3.09
N ALA A 52 6.70 -13.88 3.85
CA ALA A 52 6.74 -13.71 5.30
C ALA A 52 7.00 -12.24 5.70
N ASP A 53 6.56 -11.85 6.90
CA ASP A 53 6.70 -10.48 7.41
C ASP A 53 8.14 -9.96 7.40
N PRO A 54 9.18 -10.74 7.81
CA PRO A 54 10.56 -10.24 7.75
C PRO A 54 11.02 -9.90 6.33
N LEU A 55 10.68 -10.73 5.35
CA LEU A 55 11.01 -10.45 3.95
C LEU A 55 10.26 -9.21 3.45
N PHE A 56 8.97 -9.09 3.76
CA PHE A 56 8.20 -7.91 3.39
C PHE A 56 8.81 -6.62 3.94
N VAL A 57 9.18 -6.62 5.23
CA VAL A 57 9.83 -5.47 5.88
C VAL A 57 11.18 -5.15 5.22
N GLN A 58 11.98 -6.17 4.91
CA GLN A 58 13.24 -6.00 4.17
C GLN A 58 13.03 -5.30 2.83
N LEU A 59 12.05 -5.76 2.04
CA LEU A 59 11.75 -5.18 0.72
C LEU A 59 11.25 -3.75 0.83
N LEU A 60 10.41 -3.46 1.82
CA LEU A 60 9.90 -2.11 2.09
C LEU A 60 11.04 -1.15 2.47
N CYS A 61 11.92 -1.55 3.39
CA CYS A 61 13.07 -0.75 3.79
C CYS A 61 14.06 -0.55 2.63
N ALA A 62 14.35 -1.60 1.85
CA ALA A 62 15.22 -1.51 0.68
C ALA A 62 14.64 -0.53 -0.35
N PHE A 63 13.34 -0.61 -0.63
CA PHE A 63 12.66 0.32 -1.52
C PHE A 63 12.74 1.75 -0.99
N ARG A 64 12.49 1.99 0.30
CA ARG A 64 12.59 3.32 0.91
C ARG A 64 13.98 3.92 0.79
N LEU A 65 15.03 3.10 0.99
CA LEU A 65 16.42 3.55 0.84
C LEU A 65 16.78 3.86 -0.61
N PHE A 66 16.22 3.12 -1.56
CA PHE A 66 16.49 3.30 -2.99
C PHE A 66 15.66 4.45 -3.60
N CYS A 67 14.38 4.56 -3.26
CA CYS A 67 13.46 5.58 -3.74
C CYS A 67 13.00 6.46 -2.57
N THR A 68 13.86 7.38 -2.12
CA THR A 68 13.65 8.18 -0.89
C THR A 68 12.43 9.09 -0.94
N SER A 69 12.07 9.61 -2.12
CA SER A 69 10.96 10.53 -2.33
C SER A 69 9.65 9.86 -2.77
N ALA A 70 9.67 8.56 -3.10
CA ALA A 70 8.45 7.86 -3.50
C ALA A 70 7.50 7.64 -2.33
N GLY A 71 6.20 7.74 -2.60
CA GLY A 71 5.17 7.33 -1.64
C GLY A 71 5.14 5.80 -1.49
N ILE A 72 4.89 5.31 -0.26
CA ILE A 72 4.66 3.88 0.01
C ILE A 72 3.27 3.71 0.61
N THR A 73 2.42 2.96 -0.08
CA THR A 73 1.05 2.68 0.34
C THR A 73 0.93 1.28 0.92
N ILE A 74 0.34 1.15 2.10
CA ILE A 74 -0.02 -0.14 2.70
C ILE A 74 -1.52 -0.34 2.62
N SER A 75 -1.92 -1.49 2.08
CA SER A 75 -3.31 -1.85 1.88
C SER A 75 -3.92 -2.55 3.10
N THR A 76 -5.25 -2.65 3.10
CA THR A 76 -6.05 -3.38 4.09
C THR A 76 -5.91 -4.91 4.00
N ARG A 77 -5.12 -5.44 3.06
CA ARG A 77 -4.73 -6.86 3.02
C ARG A 77 -3.86 -7.26 4.20
N GLU A 78 -3.15 -6.30 4.80
CA GLU A 78 -2.33 -6.51 5.98
C GLU A 78 -3.14 -6.30 7.25
N SER A 79 -2.84 -7.07 8.31
CA SER A 79 -3.52 -6.94 9.59
C SER A 79 -3.27 -5.56 10.22
N SER A 80 -4.23 -5.10 11.02
CA SER A 80 -4.13 -3.82 11.73
C SER A 80 -2.84 -3.71 12.56
N ARG A 81 -2.48 -4.78 13.28
CA ARG A 81 -1.25 -4.84 14.09
C ARG A 81 0.00 -4.69 13.23
N PHE A 82 0.08 -5.43 12.12
CA PHE A 82 1.25 -5.36 11.23
C PHE A 82 1.38 -3.97 10.60
N ARG A 83 0.27 -3.39 10.16
CA ARG A 83 0.24 -2.04 9.58
C ARG A 83 0.75 -0.98 10.55
N GLY A 84 0.31 -1.03 11.82
CA GLY A 84 0.81 -0.13 12.86
C GLY A 84 2.32 -0.28 13.10
N ASN A 85 2.83 -1.51 13.12
CA ASN A 85 4.25 -1.79 13.37
C ASN A 85 5.18 -1.32 12.24
N ILE A 86 4.74 -1.34 10.98
CA ILE A 86 5.57 -0.95 9.83
C ILE A 86 5.47 0.54 9.48
N LEU A 87 4.56 1.26 10.13
CA LEU A 87 4.35 2.69 9.87
C LEU A 87 5.65 3.51 9.99
N PRO A 88 6.48 3.33 11.06
CA PRO A 88 7.74 4.07 11.22
C PRO A 88 8.80 3.74 10.16
N LEU A 89 8.61 2.68 9.38
CA LEU A 89 9.60 2.20 8.40
C LEU A 89 9.46 2.89 7.03
N GLY A 90 8.80 4.04 6.99
CA GLY A 90 8.70 4.87 5.79
C GLY A 90 7.41 4.70 4.99
N VAL A 91 6.37 4.12 5.58
CA VAL A 91 5.02 4.14 5.02
C VAL A 91 4.50 5.58 5.01
N THR A 92 3.93 6.02 3.89
CA THR A 92 3.41 7.38 3.73
C THR A 92 1.90 7.43 3.51
N ARG A 93 1.31 6.31 3.11
CA ARG A 93 -0.13 6.20 2.82
C ARG A 93 -0.70 4.89 3.33
N MET A 94 -1.93 4.93 3.82
CA MET A 94 -2.67 3.74 4.28
C MET A 94 -4.08 3.75 3.69
N SER A 95 -4.53 2.59 3.20
CA SER A 95 -5.94 2.39 2.84
C SER A 95 -6.77 2.16 4.11
N ALA A 96 -8.02 2.61 4.13
CA ALA A 96 -8.97 2.35 5.21
C ALA A 96 -10.38 2.20 4.66
N GLY A 97 -11.24 1.46 5.33
CA GLY A 97 -12.64 1.27 4.94
C GLY A 97 -12.79 0.65 3.55
N SER A 98 -11.85 -0.20 3.12
CA SER A 98 -11.88 -0.80 1.79
C SER A 98 -12.94 -1.92 1.73
N SER A 99 -13.64 -2.02 0.60
CA SER A 99 -14.46 -3.17 0.25
C SER A 99 -14.02 -3.71 -1.11
N THR A 100 -13.94 -5.03 -1.23
CA THR A 100 -13.62 -5.73 -2.48
C THR A 100 -14.84 -6.46 -3.06
N ALA A 101 -15.98 -6.38 -2.37
CA ALA A 101 -17.24 -6.93 -2.84
C ALA A 101 -17.81 -6.07 -3.98
N VAL A 102 -18.31 -6.70 -5.03
CA VAL A 102 -19.04 -6.00 -6.10
C VAL A 102 -20.31 -5.39 -5.49
N GLY A 103 -20.52 -4.08 -5.68
CA GLY A 103 -21.63 -3.38 -5.05
C GLY A 103 -21.50 -3.15 -3.54
N GLY A 104 -20.37 -3.50 -2.92
CA GLY A 104 -20.18 -3.47 -1.45
C GLY A 104 -20.36 -2.13 -0.74
N ARG A 105 -20.56 -1.04 -1.50
CA ARG A 105 -20.96 0.26 -0.96
C ARG A 105 -22.47 0.49 -1.00
N ILE A 106 -23.23 -0.38 -1.66
CA ILE A 106 -24.67 -0.21 -1.94
C ILE A 106 -25.52 -1.25 -1.18
N GLY A 107 -24.91 -2.11 -0.36
CA GLY A 107 -25.67 -2.87 0.65
C GLY A 107 -25.89 -4.36 0.38
N GLU A 108 -25.43 -4.97 -0.71
CA GLU A 108 -25.46 -6.42 -0.88
C GLU A 108 -24.05 -7.02 -0.85
N ALA A 109 -23.78 -7.84 0.17
CA ALA A 109 -22.49 -8.51 0.34
C ALA A 109 -22.35 -9.65 -0.67
N THR A 110 -21.71 -9.38 -1.78
CA THR A 110 -21.18 -10.42 -2.68
C THR A 110 -19.81 -10.89 -2.20
N VAL A 111 -19.39 -12.07 -2.64
CA VAL A 111 -18.07 -12.62 -2.31
C VAL A 111 -16.97 -11.64 -2.73
N GLY A 112 -16.13 -11.22 -1.79
CA GLY A 112 -15.01 -10.30 -2.06
C GLY A 112 -13.96 -10.94 -2.96
N GLN A 113 -13.30 -10.14 -3.78
CA GLN A 113 -12.25 -10.60 -4.69
C GLN A 113 -11.04 -11.19 -3.95
N PHE A 114 -10.75 -10.71 -2.74
CA PHE A 114 -9.69 -11.19 -1.86
C PHE A 114 -10.00 -10.84 -0.41
N GLU A 115 -9.33 -11.53 0.52
CA GLU A 115 -9.48 -11.32 1.96
C GLU A 115 -8.93 -9.95 2.37
N ILE A 116 -9.74 -9.20 3.14
CA ILE A 116 -9.35 -7.96 3.81
C ILE A 116 -9.06 -8.30 5.28
N ALA A 117 -7.82 -8.15 5.70
CA ALA A 117 -7.39 -8.47 7.07
C ALA A 117 -7.61 -7.30 8.06
N ASP A 118 -7.68 -6.07 7.56
CA ASP A 118 -7.99 -4.88 8.35
C ASP A 118 -9.32 -4.26 7.87
N THR A 119 -10.37 -4.52 8.62
CA THR A 119 -11.74 -4.09 8.33
C THR A 119 -12.11 -2.77 9.00
N ARG A 120 -11.17 -2.12 9.67
CA ARG A 120 -11.40 -0.85 10.37
C ARG A 120 -11.88 0.24 9.42
N SER A 121 -12.80 1.05 9.92
CA SER A 121 -13.29 2.26 9.26
C SER A 121 -12.19 3.31 9.11
N VAL A 122 -12.45 4.32 8.29
CA VAL A 122 -11.54 5.47 8.14
C VAL A 122 -11.36 6.21 9.47
N ALA A 123 -12.42 6.32 10.29
CA ALA A 123 -12.34 6.99 11.59
C ALA A 123 -11.43 6.23 12.55
N GLU A 124 -11.58 4.89 12.66
CA GLU A 124 -10.74 4.07 13.53
C GLU A 124 -9.27 4.08 13.13
N VAL A 125 -8.96 4.04 11.83
CA VAL A 125 -7.57 4.15 11.35
C VAL A 125 -7.00 5.54 11.62
N ARG A 126 -7.78 6.60 11.43
CA ARG A 126 -7.38 7.97 11.76
C ARG A 126 -7.04 8.11 13.25
N ASP A 127 -7.92 7.62 14.11
CA ASP A 127 -7.75 7.74 15.57
C ASP A 127 -6.54 6.94 16.07
N GLU A 128 -6.28 5.77 15.45
CA GLU A 128 -5.05 5.01 15.69
C GLU A 128 -3.80 5.79 15.29
N LEU A 129 -3.80 6.43 14.11
CA LEU A 129 -2.67 7.23 13.65
C LEU A 129 -2.39 8.40 14.60
N VAL A 130 -3.42 9.10 15.06
CA VAL A 130 -3.29 10.19 16.06
C VAL A 130 -2.72 9.64 17.35
N ARG A 131 -3.21 8.50 17.85
CA ARG A 131 -2.70 7.85 19.07
C ARG A 131 -1.23 7.45 18.94
N LEU A 132 -0.78 7.10 17.75
CA LEU A 132 0.62 6.78 17.44
C LEU A 132 1.49 8.03 17.19
N GLY A 133 0.95 9.25 17.34
CA GLY A 133 1.66 10.50 17.18
C GLY A 133 1.79 11.00 15.75
N TYR A 134 1.02 10.43 14.80
CA TYR A 134 0.97 10.88 13.40
C TYR A 134 -0.18 11.86 13.19
N GLN A 135 -0.02 12.74 12.21
CA GLN A 135 -1.07 13.62 11.72
C GLN A 135 -1.65 13.03 10.42
N PRO A 136 -2.83 12.38 10.45
CA PRO A 136 -3.46 11.86 9.25
C PRO A 136 -3.97 12.99 8.35
N VAL A 137 -3.59 12.94 7.07
CA VAL A 137 -4.00 13.89 6.04
C VAL A 137 -4.98 13.19 5.12
N MET A 138 -6.21 13.72 5.02
CA MET A 138 -7.30 13.12 4.24
C MET A 138 -7.34 13.63 2.79
N HIS A 139 -6.67 14.74 2.50
CA HIS A 139 -6.56 15.33 1.18
C HIS A 139 -5.10 15.56 0.82
N ASP A 140 -4.79 15.30 -0.45
CA ASP A 140 -3.49 15.65 -1.02
C ASP A 140 -3.52 17.12 -1.42
N TRP A 141 -2.86 17.98 -0.65
CA TRP A 141 -2.83 19.43 -0.88
C TRP A 141 -1.87 19.84 -1.99
N ASN A 142 -1.03 18.93 -2.49
CA ASN A 142 0.00 19.25 -3.48
C ASN A 142 -0.58 19.73 -4.82
N ASN A 143 -1.80 19.36 -5.17
CA ASN A 143 -2.44 19.82 -6.39
C ASN A 143 -2.80 21.33 -6.40
N LYS A 144 -2.78 22.01 -5.25
CA LYS A 144 -3.06 23.46 -5.19
C LYS A 144 -1.83 24.34 -5.42
N MET A 145 -0.62 23.80 -5.23
CA MET A 145 0.60 24.59 -5.40
C MET A 145 1.06 24.71 -6.87
N TYR A 146 0.50 23.90 -7.77
CA TYR A 146 0.86 23.94 -9.20
C TYR A 146 -0.20 24.59 -10.09
N GLY A 147 -1.34 25.02 -9.52
CA GLY A 147 -2.47 25.63 -10.25
C GLY A 147 -2.39 27.15 -10.47
N GLU A 148 -1.40 27.83 -9.93
CA GLU A 148 -1.24 29.28 -10.10
C GLU A 148 0.13 29.64 -10.66
N ARG A 149 0.37 29.28 -11.92
CA ARG A 149 1.27 30.00 -12.81
C ARG A 149 0.53 30.26 -14.11
N VAL A 150 -0.19 31.34 -14.12
CA VAL A 150 -0.55 32.09 -15.33
C VAL A 150 0.58 33.07 -15.59
#